data_4c02b8a2d270345cfc5537b3a4886f1f
#
_entry.id   4c02b8a2d270345cfc5537b3a4886f1f
#
_cell.length_a   1.000
_cell.length_b   1.000
_cell.length_c   1.000
_cell.angle_alpha   90.00
_cell.angle_beta   90.00
_cell.angle_gamma   90.00
#
_symmetry.space_group_name_H-M   'P 1'
#
loop_
_entity.id
_entity.type
_entity.pdbx_description
1 polymer ?
#
loop_
_entity_poly.entity_id
_entity_poly.type
_entity_poly.pdbx_seq_one_letter_code
_entity_poly.pdbx_strand_id
1 'polypeptide(L)'
;PNAEEHWADLLNKVPWAKRVHGVKGFDKAHKTAAEQSETERFITVDGDNIVMDDFFEQILEVPDTDHDGNNIAESIFSWNAKNILNGLVYGNGGLKCWPTEYTKTIRTHEAADDGEGMEFCWKLNYIQLNDTFSEVHQTASPFQAFRAGFREGVKMSLDQGKRIRPDEFIQKVWWQNYNRLQTWCNIGSDVQNGLWAIYGARLGCKMTVLSDWEPNQISDFEWFKNFFDNDVI
;
A
#
# COMPACT_ATOMS: atom_id res chain seq x y z
N PRO A 1 -1.82 -14.77 -3.77
CA PRO A 1 -1.74 -15.91 -4.70
C PRO A 1 -0.39 -15.99 -5.41
N ASN A 2 0.20 -14.84 -5.81
CA ASN A 2 1.43 -14.75 -6.61
C ASN A 2 2.72 -14.52 -5.80
N ALA A 3 2.66 -14.57 -4.48
CA ALA A 3 3.81 -14.28 -3.60
C ALA A 3 5.00 -15.25 -3.78
N GLU A 4 4.76 -16.50 -4.16
CA GLU A 4 5.85 -17.47 -4.40
C GLU A 4 6.59 -17.17 -5.71
N GLU A 5 5.86 -16.78 -6.74
CA GLU A 5 6.43 -16.37 -8.03
C GLU A 5 7.28 -15.09 -7.87
N HIS A 6 6.75 -14.09 -7.18
CA HIS A 6 7.47 -12.83 -6.93
C HIS A 6 8.67 -13.03 -5.99
N TRP A 7 8.57 -13.96 -5.04
CA TRP A 7 9.71 -14.33 -4.21
C TRP A 7 10.82 -14.99 -5.03
N ALA A 8 10.47 -15.88 -5.96
CA ALA A 8 11.44 -16.50 -6.85
C ALA A 8 12.10 -15.48 -7.78
N ASP A 9 11.34 -14.52 -8.32
CA ASP A 9 11.88 -13.41 -9.10
C ASP A 9 12.88 -12.57 -8.28
N LEU A 10 12.51 -12.19 -7.06
CA LEU A 10 13.39 -11.42 -6.18
C LEU A 10 14.68 -12.20 -5.85
N LEU A 11 14.59 -13.49 -5.56
CA LEU A 11 15.78 -14.33 -5.27
C LEU A 11 16.73 -14.45 -6.47
N ASN A 12 16.22 -14.43 -7.69
CA ASN A 12 17.07 -14.41 -8.89
C ASN A 12 17.88 -13.11 -8.99
N LYS A 13 17.32 -11.99 -8.53
CA LYS A 13 17.96 -10.66 -8.52
C LYS A 13 18.81 -10.44 -7.28
N VAL A 14 18.37 -10.94 -6.14
CA VAL A 14 19.00 -10.78 -4.81
C VAL A 14 19.03 -12.13 -4.09
N PRO A 15 20.03 -13.00 -4.37
CA PRO A 15 20.08 -14.35 -3.80
C PRO A 15 20.18 -14.41 -2.26
N TRP A 16 20.59 -13.32 -1.62
CA TRP A 16 20.68 -13.19 -0.16
C TRP A 16 19.45 -12.54 0.48
N ALA A 17 18.38 -12.27 -0.27
CA ALA A 17 17.16 -11.75 0.30
C ALA A 17 16.62 -12.67 1.39
N LYS A 18 16.12 -12.07 2.48
CA LYS A 18 15.48 -12.78 3.59
C LYS A 18 13.97 -12.64 3.48
N ARG A 19 13.20 -13.65 3.89
CA ARG A 19 11.75 -13.64 3.78
C ARG A 19 11.08 -13.62 5.14
N VAL A 20 10.21 -12.67 5.37
CA VAL A 20 9.24 -12.68 6.47
C VAL A 20 7.93 -13.26 5.94
N HIS A 21 7.53 -14.41 6.43
CA HIS A 21 6.36 -15.16 5.96
C HIS A 21 5.45 -15.57 7.11
N GLY A 22 4.13 -15.49 6.90
CA GLY A 22 3.14 -15.95 7.88
C GLY A 22 3.01 -15.08 9.13
N VAL A 23 3.61 -13.90 9.15
CA VAL A 23 3.51 -12.94 10.27
C VAL A 23 2.27 -12.08 10.05
N LYS A 24 1.30 -12.18 10.96
CA LYS A 24 0.08 -11.37 10.92
C LYS A 24 0.34 -9.99 11.54
N GLY A 25 -0.04 -8.95 10.83
CA GLY A 25 0.04 -7.56 11.26
C GLY A 25 1.22 -6.80 10.63
N PHE A 26 0.98 -5.52 10.32
CA PHE A 26 1.97 -4.65 9.70
C PHE A 26 3.18 -4.41 10.60
N ASP A 27 2.92 -3.94 11.85
CA ASP A 27 3.98 -3.62 12.81
C ASP A 27 4.86 -4.85 13.10
N LYS A 28 4.23 -6.00 13.34
CA LYS A 28 4.94 -7.23 13.66
C LYS A 28 5.77 -7.72 12.48
N ALA A 29 5.24 -7.67 11.27
CA ALA A 29 5.97 -8.10 10.06
C ALA A 29 7.21 -7.23 9.83
N HIS A 30 7.10 -5.90 9.96
CA HIS A 30 8.24 -5.00 9.75
C HIS A 30 9.27 -5.09 10.89
N LYS A 31 8.84 -5.27 12.15
CA LYS A 31 9.75 -5.56 13.26
C LYS A 31 10.53 -6.85 13.05
N THR A 32 9.86 -7.91 12.61
CA THR A 32 10.52 -9.19 12.29
C THR A 32 11.52 -9.03 11.14
N ALA A 33 11.22 -8.21 10.13
CA ALA A 33 12.17 -7.89 9.06
C ALA A 33 13.39 -7.12 9.59
N ALA A 34 13.16 -6.13 10.46
CA ALA A 34 14.23 -5.36 11.10
C ALA A 34 15.14 -6.25 11.99
N GLU A 35 14.58 -7.22 12.70
CA GLU A 35 15.33 -8.19 13.51
C GLU A 35 16.24 -9.09 12.67
N GLN A 36 15.88 -9.32 11.39
CA GLN A 36 16.70 -10.09 10.45
C GLN A 36 17.76 -9.24 9.72
N SER A 37 17.68 -7.91 9.84
CA SER A 37 18.63 -6.99 9.20
C SER A 37 19.96 -6.94 9.98
N GLU A 38 21.06 -6.87 9.24
CA GLU A 38 22.43 -6.73 9.76
C GLU A 38 23.05 -5.38 9.37
N THR A 39 22.25 -4.49 8.77
CA THR A 39 22.67 -3.17 8.28
C THR A 39 21.89 -2.06 8.98
N GLU A 40 22.38 -0.84 8.92
CA GLU A 40 21.72 0.33 9.51
C GLU A 40 20.34 0.58 8.90
N ARG A 41 20.18 0.24 7.62
CA ARG A 41 18.92 0.34 6.90
C ARG A 41 18.71 -0.94 6.07
N PHE A 42 17.46 -1.27 5.82
CA PHE A 42 17.09 -2.41 4.96
C PHE A 42 15.95 -2.06 4.03
N ILE A 43 15.85 -2.78 2.93
CA ILE A 43 14.79 -2.63 1.96
C ILE A 43 13.74 -3.72 2.18
N THR A 44 12.46 -3.34 2.22
CA THR A 44 11.35 -4.28 2.12
C THR A 44 10.73 -4.24 0.74
N VAL A 45 10.28 -5.43 0.29
CA VAL A 45 9.49 -5.62 -0.91
C VAL A 45 8.22 -6.36 -0.54
N ASP A 46 7.06 -5.76 -0.80
CA ASP A 46 5.76 -6.42 -0.55
C ASP A 46 5.58 -7.61 -1.51
N GLY A 47 4.93 -8.67 -1.03
CA GLY A 47 4.80 -9.94 -1.77
C GLY A 47 3.96 -9.88 -3.06
N ASP A 48 3.32 -8.75 -3.34
CA ASP A 48 2.61 -8.48 -4.59
C ASP A 48 3.38 -7.53 -5.53
N ASN A 49 4.67 -7.26 -5.22
CA ASN A 49 5.52 -6.39 -6.03
C ASN A 49 6.59 -7.16 -6.79
N ILE A 50 6.86 -6.73 -8.00
CA ILE A 50 8.06 -7.09 -8.79
C ILE A 50 8.97 -5.86 -8.85
N VAL A 51 10.23 -6.02 -8.42
CA VAL A 51 11.23 -4.96 -8.45
C VAL A 51 11.87 -4.89 -9.83
N MET A 52 11.99 -3.70 -10.39
CA MET A 52 12.64 -3.47 -11.68
C MET A 52 14.17 -3.56 -11.53
N ASP A 53 14.85 -4.01 -12.58
CA ASP A 53 16.30 -4.29 -12.54
C ASP A 53 17.14 -3.02 -12.28
N ASP A 54 16.70 -1.89 -12.80
CA ASP A 54 17.35 -0.59 -12.62
C ASP A 54 17.35 -0.07 -11.16
N PHE A 55 16.50 -0.63 -10.30
CA PHE A 55 16.54 -0.35 -8.86
C PHE A 55 17.89 -0.74 -8.24
N PHE A 56 18.49 -1.83 -8.67
CA PHE A 56 19.73 -2.35 -8.08
C PHE A 56 20.98 -1.54 -8.48
N GLU A 57 20.83 -0.60 -9.38
CA GLU A 57 21.86 0.37 -9.76
C GLU A 57 21.76 1.69 -8.95
N GLN A 58 20.69 1.83 -8.13
CA GLN A 58 20.45 3.05 -7.38
C GLN A 58 21.31 3.16 -6.12
N ILE A 59 21.71 4.38 -5.83
CA ILE A 59 22.36 4.75 -4.56
C ILE A 59 21.44 5.74 -3.86
N LEU A 60 20.99 5.38 -2.67
CA LEU A 60 20.23 6.28 -1.81
C LEU A 60 21.17 6.85 -0.74
N GLU A 61 21.57 8.10 -0.91
CA GLU A 61 22.27 8.85 0.13
C GLU A 61 21.22 9.43 1.11
N VAL A 62 21.35 9.09 2.38
CA VAL A 62 20.47 9.58 3.43
C VAL A 62 21.23 10.54 4.32
N PRO A 63 21.06 11.86 4.18
CA PRO A 63 21.65 12.83 5.08
C PRO A 63 20.94 12.82 6.45
N ASP A 64 21.59 13.32 7.48
CA ASP A 64 21.01 13.44 8.82
C ASP A 64 19.84 14.43 8.86
N THR A 65 19.90 15.47 8.03
CA THR A 65 18.88 16.51 7.94
C THR A 65 18.49 16.81 6.49
N ASP A 66 17.24 17.23 6.29
CA ASP A 66 16.80 17.81 5.02
C ASP A 66 17.30 19.25 4.83
N HIS A 67 16.94 19.89 3.70
CA HIS A 67 17.34 21.26 3.38
C HIS A 67 16.76 22.32 4.32
N ASP A 68 15.68 21.99 5.06
CA ASP A 68 15.06 22.84 6.08
C ASP A 68 15.64 22.60 7.48
N GLY A 69 16.59 21.66 7.64
CA GLY A 69 17.24 21.30 8.89
C GLY A 69 16.46 20.31 9.75
N ASN A 70 15.40 19.69 9.24
CA ASN A 70 14.67 18.65 9.95
C ASN A 70 15.47 17.35 9.94
N ASN A 71 15.51 16.65 11.08
CA ASN A 71 16.16 15.35 11.18
C ASN A 71 15.38 14.30 10.34
N ILE A 72 16.06 13.68 9.38
CA ILE A 72 15.49 12.64 8.52
C ILE A 72 16.23 11.29 8.62
N ALA A 73 17.20 11.16 9.52
CA ALA A 73 17.98 9.94 9.72
C ALA A 73 17.07 8.73 10.06
N GLU A 74 15.97 8.96 10.77
CA GLU A 74 14.96 7.92 11.10
C GLU A 74 13.80 7.88 10.12
N SER A 75 13.84 8.63 9.03
CA SER A 75 12.75 8.61 8.04
C SER A 75 12.75 7.33 7.21
N ILE A 76 11.53 6.89 6.87
CA ILE A 76 11.29 5.79 5.95
C ILE A 76 11.21 6.39 4.55
N PHE A 77 11.99 5.87 3.61
CA PHE A 77 11.90 6.27 2.21
C PHE A 77 11.08 5.25 1.44
N SER A 78 10.20 5.72 0.58
CA SER A 78 9.37 4.85 -0.24
C SER A 78 9.39 5.32 -1.70
N TRP A 79 9.55 4.39 -2.61
CA TRP A 79 9.43 4.66 -4.03
C TRP A 79 7.99 4.48 -4.51
N ASN A 80 7.65 5.15 -5.60
CA ASN A 80 6.41 4.88 -6.29
C ASN A 80 6.40 3.47 -6.87
N ALA A 81 5.20 2.92 -7.06
CA ALA A 81 5.01 1.70 -7.81
C ALA A 81 3.95 1.91 -8.90
N LYS A 82 4.12 1.24 -10.02
CA LYS A 82 3.12 1.20 -11.09
C LYS A 82 2.16 0.06 -10.83
N ASN A 83 0.87 0.36 -10.71
CA ASN A 83 -0.14 -0.67 -10.58
C ASN A 83 -0.52 -1.23 -11.95
N ILE A 84 -0.35 -2.55 -12.15
CA ILE A 84 -0.61 -3.18 -13.45
C ILE A 84 -2.10 -3.27 -13.79
N LEU A 85 -3.01 -3.17 -12.82
CA LEU A 85 -4.45 -3.18 -13.06
C LEU A 85 -4.93 -1.98 -13.90
N ASN A 86 -4.31 -0.80 -13.70
CA ASN A 86 -4.82 0.44 -14.30
C ASN A 86 -3.73 1.44 -14.71
N GLY A 87 -2.45 1.06 -14.58
CA GLY A 87 -1.30 1.88 -14.96
C GLY A 87 -1.00 3.07 -14.05
N LEU A 88 -1.75 3.25 -12.96
CA LEU A 88 -1.48 4.34 -12.02
C LEU A 88 -0.10 4.19 -11.36
N VAL A 89 0.60 5.31 -11.27
CA VAL A 89 1.86 5.45 -10.54
C VAL A 89 1.63 6.43 -9.40
N TYR A 90 1.75 5.97 -8.16
CA TYR A 90 1.68 6.82 -6.98
C TYR A 90 2.31 6.11 -5.77
N GLY A 91 2.49 6.89 -4.69
CA GLY A 91 3.18 6.44 -3.49
C GLY A 91 2.55 5.25 -2.77
N ASN A 92 3.21 4.83 -1.69
CA ASN A 92 2.91 3.62 -0.92
C ASN A 92 3.11 2.31 -1.70
N GLY A 93 4.00 2.35 -2.70
CA GLY A 93 4.51 1.13 -3.33
C GLY A 93 5.13 0.19 -2.29
N GLY A 94 5.20 -1.10 -2.60
CA GLY A 94 5.74 -2.11 -1.70
C GLY A 94 7.26 -2.06 -1.50
N LEU A 95 7.96 -1.11 -2.16
CA LEU A 95 9.41 -0.95 -2.08
C LEU A 95 9.75 0.22 -1.15
N LYS A 96 10.36 -0.08 0.02
CA LYS A 96 10.65 0.90 1.06
C LYS A 96 12.00 0.66 1.72
N CYS A 97 12.71 1.75 2.05
CA CYS A 97 13.95 1.73 2.83
C CYS A 97 13.67 2.14 4.28
N TRP A 98 13.94 1.25 5.20
CA TRP A 98 13.65 1.38 6.63
C TRP A 98 14.92 1.55 7.44
N PRO A 99 14.97 2.46 8.44
CA PRO A 99 16.03 2.47 9.45
C PRO A 99 15.81 1.31 10.42
N THR A 100 16.82 0.45 10.58
CA THR A 100 16.69 -0.86 11.27
C THR A 100 16.29 -0.69 12.73
N GLU A 101 17.02 0.12 13.51
CA GLU A 101 16.75 0.27 14.95
C GLU A 101 15.42 0.96 15.23
N TYR A 102 15.07 1.98 14.45
CA TYR A 102 13.77 2.65 14.55
C TYR A 102 12.64 1.67 14.26
N THR A 103 12.78 0.84 13.22
CA THR A 103 11.74 -0.10 12.79
C THR A 103 11.44 -1.18 13.84
N LYS A 104 12.42 -1.60 14.65
CA LYS A 104 12.20 -2.54 15.76
C LYS A 104 11.20 -2.04 16.80
N THR A 105 11.00 -0.72 16.89
CA THR A 105 10.15 -0.09 17.90
C THR A 105 8.89 0.58 17.35
N ILE A 106 8.67 0.58 16.04
CA ILE A 106 7.53 1.28 15.42
C ILE A 106 6.18 0.86 16.03
N ARG A 107 5.28 1.85 16.06
CA ARG A 107 3.85 1.64 16.34
C ARG A 107 3.07 2.44 15.30
N THR A 108 2.31 1.75 14.48
CA THR A 108 1.57 2.38 13.38
C THR A 108 0.06 2.39 13.63
N HIS A 109 -0.70 2.49 12.55
CA HIS A 109 -2.16 2.46 12.55
C HIS A 109 -2.76 1.21 13.23
N GLU A 110 -2.04 0.08 13.28
CA GLU A 110 -2.52 -1.13 13.98
C GLU A 110 -2.54 -0.98 15.49
N ALA A 111 -1.73 -0.08 16.04
CA ALA A 111 -1.63 0.19 17.46
C ALA A 111 -2.33 1.51 17.88
N ALA A 112 -3.04 2.16 16.96
CA ALA A 112 -3.78 3.39 17.24
C ALA A 112 -5.14 3.08 17.86
N ASP A 113 -5.39 3.59 19.05
CA ASP A 113 -6.65 3.39 19.78
C ASP A 113 -7.81 4.27 19.25
N ASP A 114 -7.53 5.19 18.34
CA ASP A 114 -8.42 6.29 17.95
C ASP A 114 -9.06 6.16 16.56
N GLY A 115 -8.83 5.05 15.86
CA GLY A 115 -9.38 4.83 14.51
C GLY A 115 -8.84 5.78 13.43
N GLU A 116 -7.89 6.65 13.76
CA GLU A 116 -7.29 7.62 12.81
C GLU A 116 -6.26 7.04 11.85
N GLY A 117 -6.04 5.73 11.86
CA GLY A 117 -4.92 5.13 11.18
C GLY A 117 -5.29 4.15 10.09
N MET A 118 -5.69 4.62 8.90
CA MET A 118 -5.80 3.73 7.73
C MET A 118 -4.45 3.51 7.03
N GLU A 119 -3.46 4.38 7.25
CA GLU A 119 -2.16 4.34 6.60
C GLU A 119 -1.02 4.55 7.59
N PHE A 120 0.00 3.70 7.52
CA PHE A 120 1.17 3.77 8.41
C PHE A 120 1.94 5.09 8.26
N CYS A 121 1.97 5.68 7.08
CA CYS A 121 2.69 6.92 6.78
C CYS A 121 2.16 8.15 7.53
N TRP A 122 0.99 8.09 8.14
CA TRP A 122 0.47 9.19 8.96
C TRP A 122 1.02 9.19 10.40
N LYS A 123 1.65 8.09 10.81
CA LYS A 123 2.18 7.92 12.18
C LYS A 123 3.71 7.85 12.21
N LEU A 124 4.38 7.81 11.10
CA LEU A 124 5.84 7.66 10.99
C LEU A 124 6.45 8.76 10.13
N ASN A 125 7.73 9.06 10.37
CA ASN A 125 8.50 9.90 9.47
C ASN A 125 8.66 9.20 8.13
N TYR A 126 8.02 9.76 7.11
CA TYR A 126 7.87 9.14 5.81
C TYR A 126 8.20 10.12 4.69
N ILE A 127 9.10 9.73 3.82
CA ILE A 127 9.51 10.52 2.65
C ILE A 127 9.19 9.73 1.38
N GLN A 128 8.31 10.30 0.56
CA GLN A 128 7.98 9.74 -0.74
C GLN A 128 9.02 10.21 -1.77
N LEU A 129 9.68 9.25 -2.41
CA LEU A 129 10.55 9.46 -3.57
C LEU A 129 9.72 9.37 -4.86
N ASN A 130 10.11 10.16 -5.86
CA ASN A 130 9.33 10.27 -7.10
C ASN A 130 9.59 9.14 -8.11
N ASP A 131 10.71 8.45 -7.97
CA ASP A 131 11.10 7.39 -8.90
C ASP A 131 10.24 6.14 -8.71
N THR A 132 10.07 5.38 -9.81
CA THR A 132 9.25 4.18 -9.86
C THR A 132 10.13 2.99 -10.19
N PHE A 133 10.29 2.07 -9.24
CA PHE A 133 11.17 0.91 -9.36
C PHE A 133 10.46 -0.42 -9.09
N SER A 134 9.14 -0.42 -8.98
CA SER A 134 8.39 -1.66 -8.83
C SER A 134 7.04 -1.61 -9.52
N GLU A 135 6.54 -2.79 -9.86
CA GLU A 135 5.16 -2.99 -10.31
C GLU A 135 4.36 -3.76 -9.25
N VAL A 136 3.13 -3.31 -9.00
CA VAL A 136 2.19 -3.98 -8.09
C VAL A 136 1.29 -4.90 -8.89
N HIS A 137 1.35 -6.21 -8.59
CA HIS A 137 0.63 -7.28 -9.26
C HIS A 137 -0.51 -7.83 -8.41
N GLN A 138 -1.70 -7.32 -8.61
CA GLN A 138 -2.91 -7.70 -7.86
C GLN A 138 -3.97 -8.33 -8.77
N THR A 139 -3.54 -9.08 -9.79
CA THR A 139 -4.39 -9.66 -10.84
C THR A 139 -4.54 -11.18 -10.75
N ALA A 140 -3.90 -11.85 -9.78
CA ALA A 140 -3.83 -13.31 -9.77
C ALA A 140 -5.16 -14.02 -9.42
N SER A 141 -6.13 -13.31 -8.84
CA SER A 141 -7.47 -13.86 -8.61
C SER A 141 -8.54 -12.76 -8.60
N PRO A 142 -9.81 -13.11 -8.86
CA PRO A 142 -10.95 -12.19 -8.70
C PRO A 142 -10.97 -11.51 -7.34
N PHE A 143 -10.79 -12.26 -6.26
CA PHE A 143 -10.76 -11.72 -4.90
C PHE A 143 -9.62 -10.73 -4.68
N GLN A 144 -8.40 -11.04 -5.15
CA GLN A 144 -7.26 -10.14 -4.99
C GLN A 144 -7.51 -8.81 -5.71
N ALA A 145 -7.96 -8.84 -6.95
CA ALA A 145 -8.24 -7.65 -7.74
C ALA A 145 -9.41 -6.84 -7.15
N PHE A 146 -10.51 -7.51 -6.77
CA PHE A 146 -11.65 -6.88 -6.09
C PHE A 146 -11.21 -6.16 -4.82
N ARG A 147 -10.47 -6.85 -3.95
CA ARG A 147 -9.99 -6.29 -2.68
C ARG A 147 -9.08 -5.09 -2.92
N ALA A 148 -8.19 -5.14 -3.90
CA ALA A 148 -7.33 -4.02 -4.28
C ALA A 148 -8.17 -2.79 -4.66
N GLY A 149 -9.07 -2.93 -5.62
CA GLY A 149 -9.96 -1.85 -6.05
C GLY A 149 -10.84 -1.32 -4.92
N PHE A 150 -11.46 -2.21 -4.14
CA PHE A 150 -12.33 -1.81 -3.03
C PHE A 150 -11.59 -0.95 -1.99
N ARG A 151 -10.38 -1.39 -1.57
CA ARG A 151 -9.55 -0.62 -0.61
C ARG A 151 -9.20 0.75 -1.14
N GLU A 152 -8.80 0.86 -2.39
CA GLU A 152 -8.47 2.14 -3.01
C GLU A 152 -9.74 3.00 -3.18
N GLY A 153 -10.87 2.41 -3.57
CA GLY A 153 -12.16 3.09 -3.62
C GLY A 153 -12.56 3.73 -2.28
N VAL A 154 -12.33 3.00 -1.17
CA VAL A 154 -12.57 3.52 0.19
C VAL A 154 -11.61 4.66 0.51
N LYS A 155 -10.29 4.41 0.43
CA LYS A 155 -9.26 5.39 0.83
C LYS A 155 -9.36 6.71 0.05
N MET A 156 -9.57 6.63 -1.28
CA MET A 156 -9.69 7.81 -2.13
C MET A 156 -10.99 8.59 -1.90
N SER A 157 -11.97 7.99 -1.21
CA SER A 157 -13.26 8.61 -0.91
C SER A 157 -13.30 9.28 0.47
N LEU A 158 -12.21 9.26 1.21
CA LEU A 158 -12.09 9.87 2.52
C LEU A 158 -11.25 11.16 2.46
N ASP A 159 -11.52 12.09 3.36
CA ASP A 159 -10.68 13.24 3.65
C ASP A 159 -9.84 12.94 4.91
N GLN A 160 -8.54 12.67 4.72
CA GLN A 160 -7.61 12.31 5.81
C GLN A 160 -8.16 11.21 6.74
N GLY A 161 -8.78 10.18 6.15
CA GLY A 161 -9.41 9.08 6.89
C GLY A 161 -10.82 9.35 7.42
N LYS A 162 -11.35 10.57 7.24
CA LYS A 162 -12.69 10.96 7.68
C LYS A 162 -13.69 10.90 6.54
N ARG A 163 -14.93 10.55 6.87
CA ARG A 163 -16.03 10.54 5.91
C ARG A 163 -16.35 11.95 5.42
N ILE A 164 -16.61 12.03 4.14
CA ILE A 164 -17.13 13.24 3.50
C ILE A 164 -18.64 13.05 3.30
N ARG A 165 -19.42 14.05 3.62
CA ARG A 165 -20.87 14.03 3.33
C ARG A 165 -21.11 13.91 1.84
N PRO A 166 -22.14 13.15 1.38
CA PRO A 166 -22.39 12.94 -0.05
C PRO A 166 -22.58 14.26 -0.85
N ASP A 167 -23.27 15.24 -0.26
CA ASP A 167 -23.52 16.54 -0.86
C ASP A 167 -22.29 17.46 -0.94
N GLU A 168 -21.25 17.16 -0.14
CA GLU A 168 -19.98 17.89 -0.13
C GLU A 168 -18.84 17.14 -0.83
N PHE A 169 -19.08 15.91 -1.31
CA PHE A 169 -18.02 15.00 -1.77
C PHE A 169 -17.09 15.64 -2.81
N ILE A 170 -17.66 16.19 -3.88
CA ILE A 170 -16.89 16.80 -4.99
C ILE A 170 -16.09 18.02 -4.54
N GLN A 171 -16.54 18.72 -3.51
CA GLN A 171 -15.86 19.92 -3.01
C GLN A 171 -14.74 19.62 -2.04
N LYS A 172 -14.88 18.53 -1.25
CA LYS A 172 -13.95 18.18 -0.16
C LYS A 172 -12.98 17.06 -0.50
N VAL A 173 -13.35 16.17 -1.43
CA VAL A 173 -12.41 15.13 -1.85
C VAL A 173 -11.17 15.78 -2.44
N TRP A 174 -10.00 15.34 -1.97
CA TRP A 174 -8.75 15.87 -2.51
C TRP A 174 -8.65 15.57 -4.01
N TRP A 175 -8.39 16.57 -4.83
CA TRP A 175 -8.46 16.47 -6.29
C TRP A 175 -7.59 15.34 -6.89
N GLN A 176 -6.41 15.04 -6.29
CA GLN A 176 -5.58 13.92 -6.73
C GLN A 176 -6.26 12.58 -6.42
N ASN A 177 -6.89 12.44 -5.25
CA ASN A 177 -7.64 11.24 -4.90
C ASN A 177 -8.86 11.07 -5.81
N TYR A 178 -9.55 12.16 -6.14
CA TYR A 178 -10.65 12.11 -7.10
C TYR A 178 -10.20 11.60 -8.47
N ASN A 179 -9.09 12.10 -9.02
CA ASN A 179 -8.54 11.64 -10.30
C ASN A 179 -8.11 10.16 -10.25
N ARG A 180 -7.45 9.73 -9.18
CA ARG A 180 -7.08 8.32 -8.96
C ARG A 180 -8.33 7.45 -8.86
N LEU A 181 -9.35 7.87 -8.13
CA LEU A 181 -10.63 7.17 -7.99
C LEU A 181 -11.32 7.00 -9.36
N GLN A 182 -11.31 8.05 -10.20
CA GLN A 182 -11.83 7.95 -11.57
C GLN A 182 -11.09 6.86 -12.38
N THR A 183 -9.78 6.78 -12.25
CA THR A 183 -8.98 5.73 -12.92
C THR A 183 -9.33 4.34 -12.38
N TRP A 184 -9.36 4.15 -11.06
CA TRP A 184 -9.73 2.89 -10.43
C TRP A 184 -11.14 2.42 -10.80
N CYS A 185 -12.07 3.34 -10.96
CA CYS A 185 -13.47 3.04 -11.30
C CYS A 185 -13.70 2.75 -12.78
N ASN A 186 -12.74 3.04 -13.68
CA ASN A 186 -13.02 3.00 -15.12
C ASN A 186 -11.94 2.32 -15.98
N ILE A 187 -10.70 2.22 -15.51
CA ILE A 187 -9.55 1.73 -16.30
C ILE A 187 -9.12 0.35 -15.84
N GLY A 188 -8.73 -0.51 -16.79
CA GLY A 188 -8.19 -1.84 -16.54
C GLY A 188 -9.12 -2.99 -16.90
N SER A 189 -10.21 -2.76 -17.63
CA SER A 189 -11.15 -3.83 -18.04
C SER A 189 -10.54 -4.87 -18.98
N ASP A 190 -9.45 -4.53 -19.63
CA ASP A 190 -8.65 -5.35 -20.54
C ASP A 190 -7.55 -6.16 -19.83
N VAL A 191 -7.33 -5.90 -18.55
CA VAL A 191 -6.37 -6.63 -17.72
C VAL A 191 -7.03 -7.83 -17.05
N GLN A 192 -6.26 -8.89 -16.82
CA GLN A 192 -6.73 -10.08 -16.10
C GLN A 192 -7.33 -9.67 -14.74
N ASN A 193 -8.56 -10.09 -14.48
CA ASN A 193 -9.34 -9.74 -13.28
C ASN A 193 -9.59 -8.22 -13.08
N GLY A 194 -9.30 -7.37 -14.06
CA GLY A 194 -9.44 -5.93 -13.95
C GLY A 194 -10.88 -5.45 -13.74
N LEU A 195 -11.87 -6.14 -14.31
CA LEU A 195 -13.29 -5.84 -14.03
C LEU A 195 -13.64 -6.01 -12.54
N TRP A 196 -13.01 -6.97 -11.85
CA TRP A 196 -13.18 -7.12 -10.40
C TRP A 196 -12.59 -5.95 -9.61
N ALA A 197 -11.46 -5.41 -10.06
CA ALA A 197 -10.88 -4.22 -9.46
C ALA A 197 -11.76 -2.99 -9.65
N ILE A 198 -12.28 -2.77 -10.86
CA ILE A 198 -13.23 -1.69 -11.17
C ILE A 198 -14.49 -1.82 -10.31
N TYR A 199 -15.06 -3.02 -10.24
CA TYR A 199 -16.25 -3.26 -9.42
C TYR A 199 -15.95 -3.01 -7.94
N GLY A 200 -14.83 -3.51 -7.43
CA GLY A 200 -14.39 -3.26 -6.06
C GLY A 200 -14.27 -1.76 -5.77
N ALA A 201 -13.61 -0.99 -6.63
CA ALA A 201 -13.40 0.45 -6.45
C ALA A 201 -14.74 1.21 -6.39
N ARG A 202 -15.65 0.90 -7.30
CA ARG A 202 -17.00 1.50 -7.31
C ARG A 202 -17.79 1.15 -6.06
N LEU A 203 -17.76 -0.12 -5.63
CA LEU A 203 -18.47 -0.57 -4.44
C LEU A 203 -17.87 0.05 -3.17
N GLY A 204 -16.55 0.07 -3.04
CA GLY A 204 -15.86 0.68 -1.91
C GLY A 204 -16.17 2.19 -1.79
N CYS A 205 -16.13 2.92 -2.89
CA CYS A 205 -16.54 4.32 -2.94
C CYS A 205 -18.00 4.49 -2.52
N LYS A 206 -18.91 3.71 -3.10
CA LYS A 206 -20.35 3.76 -2.78
C LYS A 206 -20.60 3.50 -1.30
N MET A 207 -20.03 2.47 -0.74
CA MET A 207 -20.22 2.11 0.67
C MET A 207 -19.67 3.19 1.60
N THR A 208 -18.52 3.77 1.27
CA THR A 208 -17.91 4.85 2.06
C THR A 208 -18.75 6.12 2.05
N VAL A 209 -19.30 6.51 0.89
CA VAL A 209 -19.98 7.80 0.72
C VAL A 209 -21.46 7.72 1.06
N LEU A 210 -22.12 6.59 0.78
CA LEU A 210 -23.58 6.48 0.78
C LEU A 210 -24.15 5.53 1.86
N SER A 211 -23.33 4.96 2.75
CA SER A 211 -23.82 4.09 3.80
C SER A 211 -23.12 4.34 5.14
N ASP A 212 -23.61 3.74 6.21
CA ASP A 212 -23.00 3.82 7.55
C ASP A 212 -21.92 2.74 7.78
N TRP A 213 -21.51 2.03 6.72
CA TRP A 213 -20.48 0.99 6.80
C TRP A 213 -19.14 1.56 7.25
N GLU A 214 -18.47 0.86 8.19
CA GLU A 214 -17.21 1.34 8.78
C GLU A 214 -15.98 1.15 7.88
N PRO A 215 -15.36 2.22 7.35
CA PRO A 215 -14.24 2.14 6.43
C PRO A 215 -13.02 1.36 6.96
N ASN A 216 -12.78 1.35 8.28
CA ASN A 216 -11.67 0.62 8.90
C ASN A 216 -11.75 -0.91 8.70
N GLN A 217 -12.93 -1.45 8.36
CA GLN A 217 -13.09 -2.87 8.01
C GLN A 217 -12.24 -3.30 6.81
N ILE A 218 -11.73 -2.38 5.99
CA ILE A 218 -10.78 -2.73 4.91
C ILE A 218 -9.49 -3.39 5.42
N SER A 219 -9.18 -3.28 6.71
CA SER A 219 -8.03 -3.93 7.34
C SER A 219 -8.32 -5.38 7.76
N ASP A 220 -9.59 -5.77 7.88
CA ASP A 220 -9.99 -7.11 8.25
C ASP A 220 -10.06 -8.03 7.01
N PHE A 221 -9.06 -8.91 6.91
CA PHE A 221 -8.97 -9.84 5.78
C PHE A 221 -10.08 -10.92 5.82
N GLU A 222 -10.47 -11.36 7.00
CA GLU A 222 -11.52 -12.40 7.15
C GLU A 222 -12.88 -11.83 6.79
N TRP A 223 -13.18 -10.60 7.23
CA TRP A 223 -14.35 -9.87 6.79
C TRP A 223 -14.40 -9.75 5.26
N PHE A 224 -13.30 -9.34 4.63
CA PHE A 224 -13.22 -9.19 3.19
C PHE A 224 -13.50 -10.50 2.44
N LYS A 225 -12.93 -11.60 2.95
CA LYS A 225 -13.13 -12.91 2.32
C LYS A 225 -14.59 -13.34 2.41
N ASN A 226 -15.18 -13.18 3.59
CA ASN A 226 -16.61 -13.52 3.80
C ASN A 226 -17.52 -12.62 2.97
N PHE A 227 -17.27 -11.32 2.92
CA PHE A 227 -18.02 -10.37 2.12
C PHE A 227 -17.95 -10.71 0.62
N PHE A 228 -16.76 -11.00 0.13
CA PHE A 228 -16.59 -11.38 -1.27
C PHE A 228 -17.36 -12.67 -1.62
N ASP A 229 -17.24 -13.70 -0.79
CA ASP A 229 -17.83 -15.02 -1.05
C ASP A 229 -19.36 -15.07 -0.89
N ASN A 230 -19.97 -14.19 -0.08
CA ASN A 230 -21.40 -14.27 0.23
C ASN A 230 -22.23 -13.12 -0.34
N ASP A 231 -21.63 -11.95 -0.55
CA ASP A 231 -22.36 -10.73 -0.91
C ASP A 231 -21.96 -10.18 -2.30
N VAL A 232 -20.80 -10.63 -2.83
CA VAL A 232 -20.26 -10.12 -4.09
C VAL A 232 -20.39 -11.14 -5.24
N ILE A 233 -20.22 -12.44 -4.97
CA ILE A 233 -20.38 -13.55 -5.93
C ILE A 233 -21.57 -14.49 -5.52
#